data_4923f697c8242b484d15f0ec6df4610d
#
_entry.id   4923f697c8242b484d15f0ec6df4610d
#
_cell.length_a   1.000
_cell.length_b   1.000
_cell.length_c   1.000
_cell.angle_alpha   90.00
_cell.angle_beta   90.00
_cell.angle_gamma   90.00
#
_symmetry.space_group_name_H-M   'P 1'
#
loop_
_entity.id
_entity.type
_entity.pdbx_description
1 polymer ?
#
loop_
_entity_poly.entity_id
_entity_poly.type
_entity_poly.pdbx_seq_one_letter_code
_entity_poly.pdbx_strand_id
1 'polypeptide(L)'
;MSARPTILLAEDEAMLRIIAVEMLEDAGFEVFEAGDGVEALELLKAHPDIALLVSDIKMPRMDGYALVEAGLEVKPDLKVLLMTGYAQEPPPAVLRAREVQILHKPFNLEKLCALAAEMVG
;
A
#
# COMPACT_ATOMS: atom_id res chain seq x y z
N MET A 1 6.68 -0.49 -25.36
CA MET A 1 7.09 0.35 -24.22
C MET A 1 6.23 0.01 -23.02
N SER A 2 6.84 -0.37 -21.94
CA SER A 2 6.10 -0.74 -20.76
C SER A 2 5.76 0.50 -19.94
N ALA A 3 4.53 0.57 -19.48
CA ALA A 3 4.12 1.59 -18.54
C ALA A 3 4.79 1.33 -17.19
N ARG A 4 4.98 2.38 -16.40
CA ARG A 4 5.47 2.21 -15.05
C ARG A 4 4.40 1.51 -14.21
N PRO A 5 4.80 0.58 -13.35
CA PRO A 5 3.83 0.02 -12.40
C PRO A 5 3.26 1.12 -11.51
N THR A 6 1.98 1.05 -11.23
CA THR A 6 1.28 2.07 -10.47
C THR A 6 1.01 1.59 -9.06
N ILE A 7 1.42 2.39 -8.08
CA ILE A 7 1.27 2.11 -6.66
C ILE A 7 0.34 3.14 -6.04
N LEU A 8 -0.55 2.69 -5.16
CA LEU A 8 -1.31 3.56 -4.29
C LEU A 8 -0.69 3.48 -2.89
N LEU A 9 -0.22 4.60 -2.38
CA LEU A 9 0.38 4.69 -1.05
C LEU A 9 -0.59 5.39 -0.11
N ALA A 10 -1.00 4.71 0.94
CA ALA A 10 -1.86 5.26 1.98
C ALA A 10 -1.06 5.41 3.28
N GLU A 11 -0.83 6.63 3.69
CA GLU A 11 -0.05 6.98 4.87
C GLU A 11 -0.57 8.29 5.44
N ASP A 12 -1.00 8.28 6.70
CA ASP A 12 -1.58 9.48 7.31
C ASP A 12 -0.53 10.49 7.79
N GLU A 13 0.70 10.05 8.01
CA GLU A 13 1.77 10.96 8.41
C GLU A 13 2.38 11.62 7.18
N ALA A 14 2.14 12.94 7.04
CA ALA A 14 2.48 13.66 5.82
C ALA A 14 3.98 13.60 5.46
N MET A 15 4.85 13.69 6.46
CA MET A 15 6.30 13.65 6.20
C MET A 15 6.74 12.31 5.66
N LEU A 16 6.28 11.23 6.27
CA LEU A 16 6.59 9.87 5.80
C LEU A 16 6.01 9.64 4.41
N ARG A 17 4.82 10.14 4.17
CA ARG A 17 4.16 9.99 2.86
C ARG A 17 4.98 10.64 1.76
N ILE A 18 5.41 11.89 2.00
CA ILE A 18 6.21 12.64 1.02
C ILE A 18 7.50 11.90 0.69
N ILE A 19 8.22 11.45 1.72
CA ILE A 19 9.50 10.77 1.53
C ILE A 19 9.31 9.44 0.79
N ALA A 20 8.29 8.67 1.18
CA ALA A 20 8.02 7.40 0.54
C ALA A 20 7.62 7.56 -0.93
N VAL A 21 6.80 8.58 -1.24
CA VAL A 21 6.44 8.87 -2.63
C VAL A 21 7.68 9.17 -3.45
N GLU A 22 8.56 10.03 -2.95
CA GLU A 22 9.79 10.36 -3.67
C GLU A 22 10.66 9.13 -3.95
N MET A 23 10.83 8.29 -2.94
CA MET A 23 11.63 7.08 -3.10
C MET A 23 11.03 6.11 -4.11
N LEU A 24 9.72 5.93 -4.06
CA LEU A 24 9.05 5.04 -4.99
C LEU A 24 9.08 5.58 -6.41
N GLU A 25 8.90 6.87 -6.59
CA GLU A 25 9.00 7.48 -7.91
C GLU A 25 10.40 7.39 -8.47
N ASP A 26 11.42 7.61 -7.64
CA ASP A 26 12.81 7.44 -8.05
C ASP A 26 13.13 6.00 -8.44
N ALA A 27 12.43 5.05 -7.83
CA ALA A 27 12.60 3.63 -8.16
C ALA A 27 11.86 3.22 -9.43
N GLY A 28 11.12 4.13 -10.06
CA GLY A 28 10.47 3.87 -11.33
C GLY A 28 8.99 3.60 -11.27
N PHE A 29 8.35 3.85 -10.15
CA PHE A 29 6.90 3.65 -10.00
C PHE A 29 6.13 4.93 -10.24
N GLU A 30 4.90 4.78 -10.72
CA GLU A 30 3.94 5.87 -10.70
C GLU A 30 3.15 5.75 -9.39
N VAL A 31 3.04 6.83 -8.63
CA VAL A 31 2.48 6.78 -7.29
C VAL A 31 1.29 7.72 -7.13
N PHE A 32 0.17 7.16 -6.69
CA PHE A 32 -0.94 7.95 -6.14
C PHE A 32 -0.82 7.92 -4.63
N GLU A 33 -1.11 9.02 -3.96
CA GLU A 33 -0.98 9.10 -2.52
C GLU A 33 -2.30 9.46 -1.86
N ALA A 34 -2.51 8.91 -0.67
CA ALA A 34 -3.69 9.17 0.14
C ALA A 34 -3.31 9.35 1.59
N GLY A 35 -4.02 10.23 2.28
CA GLY A 35 -3.79 10.51 3.69
C GLY A 35 -4.58 9.63 4.65
N ASP A 36 -5.53 8.86 4.14
CA ASP A 36 -6.33 7.94 4.96
C ASP A 36 -6.95 6.86 4.07
N GLY A 37 -7.62 5.91 4.70
CA GLY A 37 -8.19 4.78 3.97
C GLY A 37 -9.36 5.14 3.08
N VAL A 38 -10.15 6.14 3.46
CA VAL A 38 -11.29 6.55 2.64
C VAL A 38 -10.81 7.16 1.33
N GLU A 39 -9.84 8.07 1.40
CA GLU A 39 -9.25 8.68 0.22
C GLU A 39 -8.59 7.62 -0.66
N ALA A 40 -7.87 6.67 -0.03
CA ALA A 40 -7.22 5.60 -0.76
C ALA A 40 -8.23 4.74 -1.53
N LEU A 41 -9.34 4.41 -0.90
CA LEU A 41 -10.36 3.60 -1.55
C LEU A 41 -10.97 4.33 -2.75
N GLU A 42 -11.19 5.64 -2.62
CA GLU A 42 -11.69 6.43 -3.74
C GLU A 42 -10.72 6.44 -4.92
N LEU A 43 -9.43 6.57 -4.63
CA LEU A 43 -8.39 6.51 -5.66
C LEU A 43 -8.34 5.15 -6.34
N LEU A 44 -8.49 4.09 -5.56
CA LEU A 44 -8.48 2.73 -6.09
C LEU A 44 -9.65 2.51 -7.06
N LYS A 45 -10.81 3.04 -6.73
CA LYS A 45 -11.98 2.95 -7.61
C LYS A 45 -11.81 3.76 -8.88
N ALA A 46 -11.14 4.92 -8.78
CA ALA A 46 -10.94 5.82 -9.92
C ALA A 46 -9.82 5.34 -10.84
N HIS A 47 -8.89 4.55 -10.36
CA HIS A 47 -7.70 4.13 -11.09
C HIS A 47 -7.53 2.60 -11.08
N PRO A 48 -8.23 1.89 -11.96
CA PRO A 48 -8.18 0.42 -11.97
C PRO A 48 -6.83 -0.17 -12.38
N ASP A 49 -5.92 0.64 -12.87
CA ASP A 49 -4.57 0.22 -13.24
C ASP A 49 -3.60 0.14 -12.04
N ILE A 50 -4.04 0.53 -10.84
CA ILE A 50 -3.21 0.39 -9.65
C ILE A 50 -2.90 -1.09 -9.42
N ALA A 51 -1.61 -1.42 -9.39
CA ALA A 51 -1.15 -2.80 -9.26
C ALA A 51 -0.86 -3.21 -7.82
N LEU A 52 -0.49 -2.25 -6.98
CA LEU A 52 -0.08 -2.50 -5.60
C LEU A 52 -0.61 -1.42 -4.68
N LEU A 53 -1.19 -1.85 -3.57
CA LEU A 53 -1.55 -0.95 -2.48
C LEU A 53 -0.49 -1.09 -1.38
N VAL A 54 0.15 0.02 -1.02
CA VAL A 54 1.06 0.11 0.12
C VAL A 54 0.37 0.96 1.16
N SER A 55 0.07 0.39 2.32
CA SER A 55 -0.73 1.09 3.32
C SER A 55 -0.22 0.88 4.73
N ASP A 56 -0.22 1.95 5.52
CA ASP A 56 -0.10 1.83 6.95
C ASP A 56 -1.37 1.16 7.49
N ILE A 57 -1.25 0.43 8.58
CA ILE A 57 -2.41 -0.21 9.21
C ILE A 57 -3.20 0.81 10.03
N LYS A 58 -2.52 1.63 10.81
CA LYS A 58 -3.19 2.64 11.64
C LYS A 58 -3.38 3.94 10.89
N MET A 59 -4.63 4.24 10.57
CA MET A 59 -5.00 5.49 9.90
C MET A 59 -6.37 5.93 10.40
N PRO A 60 -6.64 7.26 10.38
CA PRO A 60 -7.97 7.74 10.75
C PRO A 60 -9.01 7.37 9.68
N ARG A 61 -10.24 7.39 10.06
CA ARG A 61 -11.43 7.13 9.25
C ARG A 61 -11.58 5.70 8.77
N MET A 62 -10.54 5.10 8.24
CA MET A 62 -10.55 3.71 7.79
C MET A 62 -9.13 3.18 7.91
N ASP A 63 -8.93 2.14 8.73
CA ASP A 63 -7.59 1.58 8.91
C ASP A 63 -7.17 0.71 7.72
N GLY A 64 -5.91 0.26 7.75
CA GLY A 64 -5.36 -0.51 6.64
C GLY A 64 -6.07 -1.84 6.40
N TYR A 65 -6.53 -2.50 7.44
CA TYR A 65 -7.24 -3.77 7.27
C TYR A 65 -8.59 -3.57 6.59
N ALA A 66 -9.35 -2.57 7.02
CA ALA A 66 -10.63 -2.25 6.40
C ALA A 66 -10.43 -1.81 4.94
N LEU A 67 -9.38 -1.03 4.69
CA LEU A 67 -9.03 -0.60 3.34
C LEU A 67 -8.73 -1.79 2.44
N VAL A 68 -7.96 -2.77 2.93
CA VAL A 68 -7.62 -3.95 2.14
C VAL A 68 -8.87 -4.75 1.81
N GLU A 69 -9.76 -4.97 2.79
CA GLU A 69 -11.00 -5.70 2.54
C GLU A 69 -11.83 -5.02 1.46
N ALA A 70 -12.03 -3.70 1.60
CA ALA A 70 -12.81 -2.95 0.62
C ALA A 70 -12.11 -2.90 -0.74
N GLY A 71 -10.79 -2.75 -0.73
CA GLY A 71 -10.01 -2.69 -1.96
C GLY A 71 -10.04 -4.00 -2.75
N LEU A 72 -10.01 -5.13 -2.06
CA LEU A 72 -10.09 -6.43 -2.72
C LEU A 72 -11.46 -6.71 -3.29
N GLU A 73 -12.50 -6.09 -2.77
CA GLU A 73 -13.82 -6.14 -3.38
C GLU A 73 -13.86 -5.37 -4.70
N VAL A 74 -13.15 -4.24 -4.75
CA VAL A 74 -13.06 -3.42 -5.97
C VAL A 74 -12.15 -4.08 -7.00
N LYS A 75 -11.03 -4.65 -6.55
CA LYS A 75 -10.01 -5.22 -7.41
C LYS A 75 -9.49 -6.52 -6.77
N PRO A 76 -10.09 -7.67 -7.10
CA PRO A 76 -9.75 -8.93 -6.44
C PRO A 76 -8.29 -9.39 -6.62
N ASP A 77 -7.61 -8.94 -7.68
CA ASP A 77 -6.22 -9.29 -7.94
C ASP A 77 -5.23 -8.26 -7.40
N LEU A 78 -5.69 -7.31 -6.61
CA LEU A 78 -4.84 -6.29 -6.01
C LEU A 78 -3.79 -6.92 -5.11
N LYS A 79 -2.54 -6.53 -5.28
CA LYS A 79 -1.46 -6.92 -4.38
C LYS A 79 -1.35 -5.88 -3.28
N VAL A 80 -1.03 -6.32 -2.07
CA VAL A 80 -1.07 -5.45 -0.89
C VAL A 80 0.19 -5.61 -0.06
N LEU A 81 0.78 -4.49 0.31
CA LEU A 81 1.88 -4.42 1.26
C LEU A 81 1.46 -3.54 2.43
N LEU A 82 1.30 -4.15 3.60
CA LEU A 82 0.92 -3.43 4.81
C LEU A 82 2.17 -3.09 5.63
N MET A 83 2.18 -1.89 6.18
CA MET A 83 3.26 -1.42 7.05
C MET A 83 2.74 -1.30 8.47
N THR A 84 3.46 -1.85 9.44
CA THR A 84 3.01 -1.82 10.82
C THR A 84 4.16 -1.61 11.80
N GLY A 85 3.89 -0.86 12.88
CA GLY A 85 4.76 -0.79 14.03
C GLY A 85 4.39 -1.79 15.13
N TYR A 86 3.35 -2.58 14.90
CA TYR A 86 2.81 -3.51 15.90
C TYR A 86 3.05 -4.93 15.47
N ALA A 87 4.23 -5.46 15.83
CA ALA A 87 4.66 -6.77 15.38
C ALA A 87 3.85 -7.94 15.95
N GLN A 88 3.06 -7.70 16.98
CA GLN A 88 2.36 -8.78 17.68
C GLN A 88 0.96 -9.06 17.19
N GLU A 89 0.41 -8.20 16.35
CA GLU A 89 -0.94 -8.41 15.84
C GLU A 89 -0.89 -9.12 14.50
N PRO A 90 -1.31 -10.38 14.44
CA PRO A 90 -1.39 -11.05 13.14
C PRO A 90 -2.50 -10.42 12.31
N PRO A 91 -2.38 -10.41 10.99
CA PRO A 91 -3.45 -9.92 10.15
C PRO A 91 -4.69 -10.80 10.29
N PRO A 92 -5.90 -10.25 10.05
CA PRO A 92 -7.10 -11.07 10.02
C PRO A 92 -6.95 -12.25 9.08
N ALA A 93 -7.54 -13.38 9.44
CA ALA A 93 -7.39 -14.62 8.68
C ALA A 93 -7.80 -14.46 7.21
N VAL A 94 -8.81 -13.63 6.94
CA VAL A 94 -9.29 -13.40 5.58
C VAL A 94 -8.20 -12.79 4.70
N LEU A 95 -7.31 -11.99 5.27
CA LEU A 95 -6.24 -11.35 4.50
C LEU A 95 -5.09 -12.30 4.22
N ARG A 96 -4.92 -13.32 5.07
CA ARG A 96 -3.83 -14.30 4.89
C ARG A 96 -4.05 -15.21 3.69
N ALA A 97 -5.28 -15.30 3.23
CA ALA A 97 -5.62 -16.09 2.04
C ALA A 97 -5.37 -15.33 0.74
N ARG A 98 -4.95 -14.06 0.81
CA ARG A 98 -4.70 -13.19 -0.34
C ARG A 98 -3.22 -12.88 -0.43
N GLU A 99 -2.80 -12.24 -1.54
CA GLU A 99 -1.42 -11.78 -1.67
C GLU A 99 -1.20 -10.51 -0.85
N VAL A 100 -1.11 -10.67 0.45
CA VAL A 100 -0.85 -9.58 1.38
C VAL A 100 0.47 -9.85 2.08
N GLN A 101 1.39 -8.90 2.00
CA GLN A 101 2.64 -8.97 2.74
C GLN A 101 2.69 -7.87 3.77
N ILE A 102 3.49 -8.07 4.81
CA ILE A 102 3.61 -7.13 5.91
C ILE A 102 5.06 -6.72 6.08
N LEU A 103 5.30 -5.41 6.14
CA LEU A 103 6.61 -4.85 6.42
C LEU A 103 6.57 -4.19 7.79
N HIS A 104 7.37 -4.69 8.72
CA HIS A 104 7.39 -4.20 10.10
C HIS A 104 8.28 -2.97 10.25
N LYS A 105 7.79 -1.98 10.95
CA LYS A 105 8.56 -0.80 11.32
C LYS A 105 9.47 -1.13 12.51
N PRO A 106 10.64 -0.54 12.65
CA PRO A 106 11.27 0.39 11.70
C PRO A 106 11.85 -0.34 10.49
N PHE A 107 11.75 0.26 9.33
CA PHE A 107 12.34 -0.27 8.11
C PHE A 107 12.95 0.89 7.32
N ASN A 108 13.89 0.58 6.41
CA ASN A 108 14.39 1.60 5.53
C ASN A 108 13.57 1.66 4.23
N LEU A 109 13.58 2.79 3.57
CA LEU A 109 12.80 2.98 2.37
C LEU A 109 13.33 2.18 1.18
N GLU A 110 14.62 1.85 1.20
CA GLU A 110 15.18 0.96 0.18
C GLU A 110 14.53 -0.41 0.22
N LYS A 111 14.28 -0.93 1.42
CA LYS A 111 13.60 -2.20 1.59
C LYS A 111 12.16 -2.13 1.09
N LEU A 112 11.47 -1.03 1.36
CA LEU A 112 10.13 -0.81 0.84
C LEU A 112 10.11 -0.86 -0.69
N CYS A 113 11.03 -0.13 -1.32
CA CYS A 113 11.11 -0.08 -2.77
C CYS A 113 11.45 -1.44 -3.37
N ALA A 114 12.38 -2.17 -2.75
CA ALA A 114 12.76 -3.50 -3.22
C ALA A 114 11.60 -4.48 -3.15
N LEU A 115 10.87 -4.46 -2.05
CA LEU A 115 9.73 -5.34 -1.87
C LEU A 115 8.59 -4.99 -2.81
N ALA A 116 8.34 -3.70 -3.02
CA ALA A 116 7.34 -3.25 -3.98
C ALA A 116 7.69 -3.72 -5.40
N ALA A 117 8.95 -3.61 -5.79
CA ALA A 117 9.40 -4.07 -7.10
C ALA A 117 9.20 -5.58 -7.26
N GLU A 118 9.49 -6.36 -6.22
CA GLU A 118 9.25 -7.80 -6.23
C GLU A 118 7.78 -8.12 -6.42
N MET A 119 6.90 -7.40 -5.74
CA MET A 119 5.47 -7.70 -5.75
C MET A 119 4.81 -7.36 -7.08
N VAL A 120 5.25 -6.31 -7.75
CA VAL A 120 4.66 -5.92 -9.05
C VAL A 120 5.35 -6.59 -10.23
N GLY A 121 6.54 -7.09 -10.00
CA GLY A 121 7.31 -7.75 -11.05
C GLY A 121 6.93 -9.20 -11.21
#